data_c0ee088be90790f5dec193c0aa78287f
#
_entry.id   c0ee088be90790f5dec193c0aa78287f
#
_cell.length_a   1.000
_cell.length_b   1.000
_cell.length_c   1.000
_cell.angle_alpha   90.00
_cell.angle_beta   90.00
_cell.angle_gamma   90.00
#
_symmetry.space_group_name_H-M   'P 1'
#
loop_
_entity.id
_entity.type
_entity.pdbx_description
1 polymer ?
#
loop_
_entity_poly.entity_id
_entity_poly.type
_entity_poly.pdbx_seq_one_letter_code
_entity_poly.pdbx_strand_id
1 'polypeptide(L)'
;MTHQNNETKNELCHNCGSFGHICNECKLAIISIGVILYRLNDNNEYEYLMIRRKESFGLSDFTFGKHNNYNPVILQNIIDEMTINEKSIITKIINNEELDIVVPEQLKKKINNFNINKDNFNIKNLIENSNTKWTEPEWGFPKGRR
;
A
#
# COMPACT_ATOMS: atom_id res chain seq x y z
N MET A 1 17.04 -9.83 -35.12
CA MET A 1 15.65 -9.69 -35.60
C MET A 1 14.74 -9.93 -34.42
N THR A 2 14.14 -8.90 -33.96
CA THR A 2 13.42 -8.79 -32.67
C THR A 2 11.97 -9.23 -32.84
N HIS A 3 11.62 -10.40 -32.30
CA HIS A 3 10.23 -10.80 -32.11
C HIS A 3 9.76 -10.30 -30.73
N GLN A 4 9.40 -9.05 -30.64
CA GLN A 4 8.63 -8.51 -29.52
C GLN A 4 7.47 -7.67 -30.07
N ASN A 5 6.26 -7.86 -29.50
CA ASN A 5 5.10 -6.98 -29.59
C ASN A 5 4.04 -7.29 -30.66
N ASN A 6 3.43 -8.48 -30.60
CA ASN A 6 2.13 -8.67 -31.25
C ASN A 6 1.01 -9.14 -30.28
N GLU A 7 1.33 -9.48 -29.02
CA GLU A 7 0.33 -10.05 -28.09
C GLU A 7 -0.55 -8.99 -27.42
N THR A 8 -0.04 -7.77 -27.20
CA THR A 8 -0.78 -6.72 -26.48
C THR A 8 -1.89 -6.04 -27.27
N LYS A 9 -1.94 -6.21 -28.60
CA LYS A 9 -2.94 -5.55 -29.45
C LYS A 9 -4.38 -6.02 -29.22
N ASN A 10 -4.57 -7.22 -28.68
CA ASN A 10 -5.88 -7.83 -28.45
C ASN A 10 -6.29 -7.85 -26.97
N GLU A 11 -5.47 -7.32 -26.06
CA GLU A 11 -5.84 -7.26 -24.65
C GLU A 11 -6.76 -6.09 -24.37
N LEU A 12 -7.88 -6.40 -23.70
CA LEU A 12 -8.86 -5.39 -23.25
C LEU A 12 -8.37 -4.81 -21.90
N CYS A 13 -8.15 -3.53 -21.86
CA CYS A 13 -7.85 -2.85 -20.60
C CYS A 13 -9.08 -2.83 -19.69
N HIS A 14 -9.04 -3.57 -18.59
CA HIS A 14 -10.14 -3.60 -17.62
C HIS A 14 -10.39 -2.25 -16.92
N ASN A 15 -9.47 -1.29 -16.98
CA ASN A 15 -9.67 0.04 -16.43
C ASN A 15 -10.49 0.95 -17.36
N CYS A 16 -10.13 1.05 -18.64
CA CYS A 16 -10.75 1.98 -19.58
C CYS A 16 -11.66 1.32 -20.64
N GLY A 17 -11.60 0.00 -20.78
CA GLY A 17 -12.36 -0.74 -21.80
C GLY A 17 -11.79 -0.63 -23.22
N SER A 18 -10.61 -0.05 -23.41
CA SER A 18 -9.94 0.02 -24.72
C SER A 18 -8.99 -1.15 -24.92
N PHE A 19 -8.81 -1.55 -26.18
CA PHE A 19 -7.83 -2.55 -26.56
C PHE A 19 -6.43 -1.96 -26.70
N GLY A 20 -5.39 -2.82 -26.65
CA GLY A 20 -4.02 -2.48 -26.98
C GLY A 20 -3.12 -2.15 -25.78
N HIS A 21 -3.61 -2.28 -24.56
CA HIS A 21 -2.81 -2.14 -23.35
C HIS A 21 -3.47 -2.83 -22.15
N ILE A 22 -2.69 -3.21 -21.15
CA ILE A 22 -3.16 -3.75 -19.86
C ILE A 22 -3.44 -2.64 -18.85
N CYS A 23 -4.16 -2.97 -17.76
CA CYS A 23 -4.50 -2.01 -16.70
C CYS A 23 -3.31 -1.22 -16.16
N ASN A 24 -2.15 -1.87 -16.01
CA ASN A 24 -0.94 -1.26 -15.44
C ASN A 24 -0.28 -0.23 -16.38
N GLU A 25 -0.62 -0.25 -17.66
CA GLU A 25 -0.14 0.66 -18.70
C GLU A 25 -1.18 1.72 -19.07
N CYS A 26 -2.36 1.66 -18.44
CA CYS A 26 -3.44 2.58 -18.70
C CYS A 26 -3.06 4.00 -18.28
N LYS A 27 -3.23 4.96 -19.21
CA LYS A 27 -2.97 6.39 -18.97
C LYS A 27 -4.12 7.11 -18.26
N LEU A 28 -5.31 6.48 -18.22
CA LEU A 28 -6.47 7.04 -17.53
C LEU A 28 -6.40 6.71 -16.04
N ALA A 29 -7.07 7.55 -15.25
CA ALA A 29 -7.20 7.32 -13.80
C ALA A 29 -7.81 5.93 -13.53
N ILE A 30 -7.30 5.28 -12.49
CA ILE A 30 -7.81 3.96 -12.08
C ILE A 30 -9.23 4.14 -11.53
N ILE A 31 -10.18 3.40 -12.13
CA ILE A 31 -11.58 3.41 -11.71
C ILE A 31 -11.79 2.30 -10.66
N SER A 32 -12.42 2.67 -9.55
CA SER A 32 -12.90 1.73 -8.55
C SER A 32 -14.41 1.87 -8.41
N ILE A 33 -15.10 0.74 -8.27
CA ILE A 33 -16.53 0.68 -8.01
C ILE A 33 -16.71 0.14 -6.61
N GLY A 34 -17.56 0.82 -5.82
CA GLY A 34 -17.88 0.42 -4.46
C GLY A 34 -19.38 0.37 -4.21
N VAL A 35 -19.73 -0.25 -3.09
CA VAL A 35 -21.11 -0.36 -2.62
C VAL A 35 -21.18 0.34 -1.26
N ILE A 36 -22.20 1.18 -1.09
CA ILE A 36 -22.58 1.75 0.22
C ILE A 36 -23.77 0.95 0.71
N LEU A 37 -23.53 0.03 1.63
CA LEU A 37 -24.56 -0.74 2.28
C LEU A 37 -24.90 -0.08 3.61
N TYR A 38 -26.20 0.10 3.87
CA TYR A 38 -26.65 0.69 5.12
C TYR A 38 -27.90 -0.03 5.65
N ARG A 39 -28.15 0.16 6.93
CA ARG A 39 -29.40 -0.22 7.60
C ARG A 39 -29.83 0.90 8.54
N LEU A 40 -31.08 0.87 8.96
CA LEU A 40 -31.55 1.67 10.09
C LEU A 40 -31.42 0.81 11.36
N ASN A 41 -30.89 1.40 12.41
CA ASN A 41 -30.92 0.80 13.75
C ASN A 41 -32.27 1.03 14.42
N ASP A 42 -32.42 0.52 15.66
CA ASP A 42 -33.66 0.63 16.42
C ASP A 42 -34.05 2.08 16.76
N ASN A 43 -33.10 3.02 16.68
CA ASN A 43 -33.32 4.45 16.90
C ASN A 43 -33.59 5.22 15.61
N ASN A 44 -33.80 4.56 14.46
CA ASN A 44 -33.91 5.17 13.13
C ASN A 44 -32.67 5.95 12.66
N GLU A 45 -31.48 5.58 13.14
CA GLU A 45 -30.22 6.14 12.68
C GLU A 45 -29.58 5.24 11.62
N TYR A 46 -28.88 5.84 10.64
CA TYR A 46 -28.20 5.08 9.61
C TYR A 46 -26.91 4.45 10.14
N GLU A 47 -26.78 3.15 9.97
CA GLU A 47 -25.53 2.41 10.17
C GLU A 47 -24.99 1.93 8.84
N TYR A 48 -23.69 2.11 8.60
CA TYR A 48 -23.02 1.78 7.35
C TYR A 48 -22.08 0.60 7.51
N LEU A 49 -22.10 -0.32 6.54
CA LEU A 49 -21.09 -1.37 6.49
C LEU A 49 -19.76 -0.77 6.03
N MET A 50 -18.78 -0.83 6.91
CA MET A 50 -17.40 -0.45 6.62
C MET A 50 -16.48 -1.67 6.70
N ILE A 51 -15.45 -1.70 5.90
CA ILE A 51 -14.37 -2.69 5.98
C ILE A 51 -13.09 -2.02 6.47
N ARG A 52 -12.38 -2.68 7.38
CA ARG A 52 -11.05 -2.27 7.80
C ARG A 52 -10.03 -2.98 6.92
N ARG A 53 -9.04 -2.26 6.46
CA ARG A 53 -7.91 -2.84 5.74
C ARG A 53 -7.12 -3.78 6.65
N LYS A 54 -6.48 -4.78 6.06
CA LYS A 54 -5.56 -5.67 6.78
C LYS A 54 -4.27 -4.94 7.16
N GLU A 55 -3.80 -4.07 6.26
CA GLU A 55 -2.59 -3.28 6.37
C GLU A 55 -2.91 -1.83 6.00
N SER A 56 -2.19 -0.87 6.60
CA SER A 56 -2.32 0.54 6.26
C SER A 56 -1.93 0.83 4.79
N PHE A 57 -2.39 1.96 4.26
CA PHE A 57 -1.89 2.42 2.96
C PHE A 57 -0.38 2.62 3.01
N GLY A 58 0.15 3.20 4.09
CA GLY A 58 1.57 3.40 4.28
C GLY A 58 2.38 2.11 4.19
N LEU A 59 2.00 1.04 4.90
CA LEU A 59 2.71 -0.24 4.83
C LEU A 59 2.61 -0.87 3.44
N SER A 60 1.43 -0.82 2.83
CA SER A 60 1.19 -1.33 1.48
C SER A 60 2.04 -0.60 0.44
N ASP A 61 2.08 0.74 0.50
CA ASP A 61 2.89 1.57 -0.39
C ASP A 61 4.39 1.38 -0.15
N PHE A 62 4.82 1.30 1.11
CA PHE A 62 6.20 0.98 1.44
C PHE A 62 6.63 -0.36 0.84
N THR A 63 5.79 -1.39 0.97
CA THR A 63 6.13 -2.75 0.54
C THR A 63 6.12 -2.92 -0.98
N PHE A 64 5.10 -2.41 -1.65
CA PHE A 64 4.81 -2.67 -3.07
C PHE A 64 4.97 -1.46 -3.99
N GLY A 65 5.11 -0.26 -3.42
CA GLY A 65 5.26 0.97 -4.20
C GLY A 65 6.53 0.97 -5.04
N LYS A 66 6.44 1.52 -6.26
CA LYS A 66 7.54 1.63 -7.22
C LYS A 66 8.41 2.86 -6.95
N HIS A 67 8.79 3.09 -5.70
CA HIS A 67 9.61 4.24 -5.31
C HIS A 67 11.09 3.91 -5.55
N ASN A 68 11.57 4.12 -6.76
CA ASN A 68 12.99 3.89 -7.11
C ASN A 68 13.91 5.07 -6.73
N ASN A 69 13.33 6.26 -6.56
CA ASN A 69 14.05 7.47 -6.11
C ASN A 69 13.37 7.99 -4.84
N TYR A 70 13.92 7.62 -3.70
CA TYR A 70 13.34 7.96 -2.41
C TYR A 70 13.54 9.44 -2.08
N ASN A 71 12.48 10.23 -2.30
CA ASN A 71 12.38 11.55 -1.70
C ASN A 71 12.10 11.37 -0.20
N PRO A 72 12.92 11.97 0.71
CA PRO A 72 12.73 11.87 2.16
C PRO A 72 11.34 12.25 2.64
N VAL A 73 10.78 13.28 2.04
CA VAL A 73 9.44 13.77 2.40
C VAL A 73 8.35 12.75 2.06
N ILE A 74 8.44 12.13 0.88
CA ILE A 74 7.49 11.09 0.46
C ILE A 74 7.62 9.89 1.40
N LEU A 75 8.85 9.49 1.73
CA LEU A 75 9.08 8.35 2.59
C LEU A 75 8.59 8.60 4.02
N GLN A 76 8.79 9.83 4.54
CA GLN A 76 8.24 10.23 5.84
C GLN A 76 6.71 10.15 5.84
N ASN A 77 6.04 10.66 4.79
CA ASN A 77 4.58 10.57 4.67
C ASN A 77 4.10 9.11 4.66
N ILE A 78 4.78 8.23 3.93
CA ILE A 78 4.46 6.80 3.90
C ILE A 78 4.59 6.18 5.30
N ILE A 79 5.65 6.51 6.05
CA ILE A 79 5.84 6.05 7.43
C ILE A 79 4.77 6.65 8.37
N ASP A 80 4.40 7.90 8.17
CA ASP A 80 3.38 8.57 8.98
C ASP A 80 1.98 7.97 8.79
N GLU A 81 1.69 7.40 7.64
CA GLU A 81 0.44 6.66 7.37
C GLU A 81 0.39 5.27 8.03
N MET A 82 1.52 4.74 8.50
CA MET A 82 1.57 3.42 9.14
C MET A 82 1.01 3.45 10.57
N THR A 83 0.46 2.32 10.98
CA THR A 83 0.07 2.10 12.38
C THR A 83 1.29 1.95 13.29
N ILE A 84 1.08 2.17 14.61
CA ILE A 84 2.11 1.95 15.64
C ILE A 84 2.65 0.53 15.57
N ASN A 85 1.75 -0.45 15.41
CA ASN A 85 2.13 -1.86 15.34
C ASN A 85 3.00 -2.16 14.10
N GLU A 86 2.67 -1.62 12.95
CA GLU A 86 3.45 -1.78 11.71
C GLU A 86 4.84 -1.15 11.83
N LYS A 87 4.94 0.05 12.41
CA LYS A 87 6.23 0.71 12.73
C LYS A 87 7.07 -0.14 13.67
N SER A 88 6.45 -0.72 14.71
CA SER A 88 7.12 -1.62 15.64
C SER A 88 7.66 -2.87 14.95
N ILE A 89 6.88 -3.50 14.06
CA ILE A 89 7.30 -4.66 13.28
C ILE A 89 8.51 -4.33 12.41
N ILE A 90 8.49 -3.19 11.71
CA ILE A 90 9.64 -2.74 10.90
C ILE A 90 10.88 -2.54 11.77
N THR A 91 10.73 -1.91 12.94
CA THR A 91 11.83 -1.70 13.89
C THR A 91 12.43 -3.02 14.37
N LYS A 92 11.60 -4.00 14.72
CA LYS A 92 12.05 -5.34 15.11
C LYS A 92 12.83 -6.04 13.99
N ILE A 93 12.36 -5.94 12.74
CA ILE A 93 13.06 -6.49 11.57
C ILE A 93 14.45 -5.84 11.42
N ILE A 94 14.53 -4.51 11.55
CA ILE A 94 15.80 -3.78 11.46
C ILE A 94 16.79 -4.21 12.55
N ASN A 95 16.29 -4.46 13.76
CA ASN A 95 17.09 -4.90 14.89
C ASN A 95 17.40 -6.42 14.88
N ASN A 96 16.92 -7.19 13.91
CA ASN A 96 16.96 -8.65 13.86
C ASN A 96 16.35 -9.33 15.11
N GLU A 97 15.29 -8.73 15.65
CA GLU A 97 14.53 -9.28 16.77
C GLU A 97 13.57 -10.38 16.29
N GLU A 98 13.26 -11.32 17.17
CA GLU A 98 12.29 -12.37 16.89
C GLU A 98 10.88 -11.81 16.75
N LEU A 99 10.13 -12.32 15.79
CA LEU A 99 8.76 -11.92 15.49
C LEU A 99 7.81 -13.11 15.65
N ASP A 100 6.76 -12.93 16.44
CA ASP A 100 5.70 -13.93 16.62
C ASP A 100 4.71 -14.01 15.44
N ILE A 101 5.01 -13.32 14.35
CA ILE A 101 4.14 -13.22 13.17
C ILE A 101 4.90 -13.52 11.88
N VAL A 102 4.17 -14.04 10.90
CA VAL A 102 4.71 -14.25 9.55
C VAL A 102 4.74 -12.91 8.81
N VAL A 103 5.93 -12.46 8.49
CA VAL A 103 6.16 -11.21 7.74
C VAL A 103 6.35 -11.53 6.26
N PRO A 104 5.69 -10.80 5.33
CA PRO A 104 5.89 -10.99 3.90
C PRO A 104 7.35 -10.80 3.48
N GLU A 105 7.86 -11.70 2.64
CA GLU A 105 9.24 -11.65 2.13
C GLU A 105 9.54 -10.35 1.38
N GLN A 106 8.54 -9.78 0.69
CA GLN A 106 8.68 -8.50 -0.01
C GLN A 106 9.03 -7.37 0.97
N LEU A 107 8.40 -7.33 2.14
CA LEU A 107 8.69 -6.33 3.17
C LEU A 107 10.12 -6.48 3.70
N LYS A 108 10.55 -7.70 4.01
CA LYS A 108 11.94 -7.96 4.45
C LYS A 108 12.96 -7.53 3.39
N LYS A 109 12.75 -7.90 2.13
CA LYS A 109 13.60 -7.49 1.01
C LYS A 109 13.67 -5.97 0.87
N LYS A 110 12.52 -5.29 1.02
CA LYS A 110 12.46 -3.83 0.92
C LYS A 110 13.28 -3.18 2.03
N ILE A 111 13.09 -3.61 3.29
CA ILE A 111 13.85 -3.11 4.45
C ILE A 111 15.35 -3.34 4.26
N ASN A 112 15.76 -4.54 3.83
CA ASN A 112 17.16 -4.87 3.60
C ASN A 112 17.78 -3.98 2.51
N ASN A 113 17.07 -3.75 1.41
CA ASN A 113 17.54 -2.88 0.33
C ASN A 113 17.76 -1.43 0.82
N PHE A 114 16.92 -0.93 1.72
CA PHE A 114 17.11 0.38 2.36
C PHE A 114 18.35 0.41 3.26
N ASN A 115 18.57 -0.66 4.03
CA ASN A 115 19.72 -0.72 4.94
C ASN A 115 21.07 -0.84 4.21
N ILE A 116 21.08 -1.39 2.98
CA ILE A 116 22.30 -1.52 2.15
C ILE A 116 22.67 -0.19 1.50
N ASN A 117 21.68 0.60 1.08
CA ASN A 117 21.88 1.92 0.46
C ASN A 117 22.08 3.01 1.52
N LYS A 118 23.05 2.83 2.41
CA LYS A 118 23.29 3.58 3.66
C LYS A 118 23.52 5.09 3.53
N ASP A 119 23.67 5.63 2.32
CA ASP A 119 24.24 6.98 2.21
C ASP A 119 23.25 8.12 2.44
N ASN A 120 21.93 7.90 2.46
CA ASN A 120 21.00 9.03 2.63
C ASN A 120 19.73 8.79 3.49
N PHE A 121 19.35 7.54 3.85
CA PHE A 121 18.08 7.33 4.57
C PHE A 121 18.14 6.21 5.60
N ASN A 122 17.90 6.54 6.85
CA ASN A 122 17.73 5.60 7.92
C ASN A 122 16.22 5.48 8.24
N ILE A 123 15.60 4.34 7.89
CA ILE A 123 14.19 4.07 8.17
C ILE A 123 13.89 4.23 9.67
N LYS A 124 14.82 3.85 10.54
CA LYS A 124 14.66 3.97 11.98
C LYS A 124 14.45 5.43 12.38
N ASN A 125 15.24 6.36 11.85
CA ASN A 125 15.08 7.78 12.12
C ASN A 125 13.73 8.30 11.62
N LEU A 126 13.23 7.82 10.48
CA LEU A 126 11.92 8.20 9.96
C LEU A 126 10.78 7.72 10.89
N ILE A 127 10.91 6.50 11.44
CA ILE A 127 9.96 5.98 12.42
C ILE A 127 10.01 6.78 13.72
N GLU A 128 11.19 7.10 14.22
CA GLU A 128 11.39 7.90 15.44
C GLU A 128 10.86 9.34 15.29
N ASN A 129 10.99 9.92 14.10
CA ASN A 129 10.46 11.25 13.77
C ASN A 129 8.95 11.27 13.50
N SER A 130 8.32 10.11 13.35
CA SER A 130 6.90 10.03 13.08
C SER A 130 6.06 10.36 14.28
N ASN A 131 5.23 11.39 14.17
CA ASN A 131 4.33 11.86 15.25
C ASN A 131 2.96 11.17 15.23
N THR A 132 2.65 10.36 14.19
CA THR A 132 1.36 9.71 14.06
C THR A 132 1.28 8.46 14.93
N LYS A 133 0.11 8.23 15.53
CA LYS A 133 -0.15 7.14 16.49
C LYS A 133 -1.41 6.36 16.12
N TRP A 134 -1.54 6.02 14.82
CA TRP A 134 -2.65 5.22 14.36
C TRP A 134 -2.60 3.82 14.97
N THR A 135 -3.69 3.41 15.59
CA THR A 135 -3.81 2.08 16.23
C THR A 135 -4.33 1.03 15.26
N GLU A 136 -5.05 1.47 14.23
CA GLU A 136 -5.69 0.62 13.25
C GLU A 136 -5.45 1.14 11.83
N PRO A 137 -5.40 0.24 10.82
CA PRO A 137 -5.45 0.62 9.42
C PRO A 137 -6.77 1.31 9.05
N GLU A 138 -6.78 1.94 7.89
CA GLU A 138 -7.90 2.74 7.42
C GLU A 138 -9.17 1.90 7.20
N TRP A 139 -10.29 2.51 7.52
CA TRP A 139 -11.62 2.01 7.21
C TRP A 139 -12.12 2.61 5.89
N GLY A 140 -12.93 1.86 5.17
CA GLY A 140 -13.55 2.36 3.95
C GLY A 140 -14.76 1.55 3.55
N PHE A 141 -15.52 2.07 2.59
CA PHE A 141 -16.59 1.31 1.98
C PHE A 141 -16.03 0.14 1.15
N PRO A 142 -16.72 -1.00 1.08
CA PRO A 142 -16.35 -2.09 0.19
C PRO A 142 -16.23 -1.60 -1.25
N LYS A 143 -15.05 -1.74 -1.85
CA LYS A 143 -14.77 -1.34 -3.23
C LYS A 143 -13.71 -2.21 -3.86
N GLY A 144 -13.77 -2.34 -5.17
CA GLY A 144 -12.78 -3.05 -5.96
C GLY A 144 -12.41 -2.27 -7.22
N ARG A 145 -11.27 -2.59 -7.81
CA ARG A 145 -10.92 -2.12 -9.16
C ARG A 145 -11.87 -2.78 -10.15
N ARG A 146 -12.22 -2.03 -11.19
CA ARG A 146 -12.95 -2.55 -12.32
C ARG A 146 -12.15 -3.62 -13.07
#